data_0ca1374f090c5e14eaa90d64776b13a5
#
_entry.id   0ca1374f090c5e14eaa90d64776b13a5
#
_cell.length_a   1.000
_cell.length_b   1.000
_cell.length_c   1.000
_cell.angle_alpha   90.00
_cell.angle_beta   90.00
_cell.angle_gamma   90.00
#
_symmetry.space_group_name_H-M   'P 1'
#
loop_
_entity.id
_entity.type
_entity.pdbx_description
1 polymer ?
#
loop_
_entity_poly.entity_id
_entity_poly.type
_entity_poly.pdbx_seq_one_letter_code
_entity_poly.pdbx_strand_id
1 'polypeptide(L)'
;IIKFADLGKFIDMPVSTYSSGMYSKLAFSITAILETDIMLIDEVLSVGDRRFKKKSYKKMKDLISDDKRTVVIVSHSIPSLRELCQKVLWINDGEMIMIGEANEVLDKYEAFMDAED
;
A
#
# COMPACT_ATOMS: atom_id res chain seq x y z
N ILE A 1 11.34 -14.37 -0.33
CA ILE A 1 9.87 -14.52 -0.44
C ILE A 1 9.33 -15.45 0.63
N ILE A 2 9.82 -16.67 0.70
CA ILE A 2 9.32 -17.71 1.63
C ILE A 2 9.37 -17.21 3.08
N LYS A 3 10.50 -16.67 3.48
CA LYS A 3 10.72 -16.18 4.84
C LYS A 3 9.84 -14.96 5.14
N PHE A 4 9.69 -14.08 4.18
CA PHE A 4 8.88 -12.87 4.33
C PHE A 4 7.40 -13.21 4.42
N ALA A 5 6.90 -14.11 3.57
CA ALA A 5 5.50 -14.51 3.56
C ALA A 5 5.06 -15.22 4.85
N ASP A 6 5.97 -15.94 5.50
CA ASP A 6 5.75 -16.59 6.80
C ASP A 6 4.50 -17.49 6.80
N LEU A 7 4.41 -18.37 5.79
CA LEU A 7 3.28 -19.28 5.62
C LEU A 7 3.49 -20.64 6.28
N GLY A 8 4.68 -20.88 6.85
CA GLY A 8 5.02 -22.14 7.47
C GLY A 8 4.92 -23.31 6.49
N LYS A 9 4.31 -24.40 6.93
CA LYS A 9 4.16 -25.60 6.10
C LYS A 9 3.31 -25.41 4.85
N PHE A 10 2.47 -24.37 4.83
CA PHE A 10 1.57 -24.12 3.70
C PHE A 10 2.31 -23.67 2.44
N ILE A 11 3.57 -23.27 2.56
CA ILE A 11 4.36 -22.83 1.38
C ILE A 11 4.51 -23.96 0.35
N ASP A 12 4.50 -25.21 0.78
CA ASP A 12 4.63 -26.38 -0.08
C ASP A 12 3.27 -26.94 -0.55
N MET A 13 2.17 -26.29 -0.15
CA MET A 13 0.82 -26.71 -0.52
C MET A 13 0.28 -25.90 -1.69
N PRO A 14 -0.67 -26.45 -2.46
CA PRO A 14 -1.29 -25.72 -3.56
C PRO A 14 -1.95 -24.42 -3.07
N VAL A 15 -1.81 -23.34 -3.84
CA VAL A 15 -2.39 -22.03 -3.52
C VAL A 15 -3.91 -22.10 -3.37
N SER A 16 -4.56 -23.05 -4.06
CA SER A 16 -6.00 -23.29 -3.94
C SER A 16 -6.44 -23.66 -2.52
N THR A 17 -5.51 -24.12 -1.67
CA THR A 17 -5.79 -24.46 -0.27
C THR A 17 -5.60 -23.27 0.67
N TYR A 18 -5.14 -22.14 0.17
CA TYR A 18 -4.83 -20.96 1.00
C TYR A 18 -6.11 -20.21 1.37
N SER A 19 -6.12 -19.65 2.58
CA SER A 19 -7.11 -18.63 2.94
C SER A 19 -6.83 -17.35 2.14
N SER A 20 -7.80 -16.44 2.10
CA SER A 20 -7.61 -15.15 1.41
C SER A 20 -6.44 -14.36 2.02
N GLY A 21 -6.29 -14.41 3.35
CA GLY A 21 -5.17 -13.77 4.03
C GLY A 21 -3.82 -14.37 3.65
N MET A 22 -3.72 -15.69 3.58
CA MET A 22 -2.50 -16.39 3.16
C MET A 22 -2.14 -16.07 1.72
N TYR A 23 -3.13 -16.07 0.83
CA TYR A 23 -2.95 -15.72 -0.57
C TYR A 23 -2.39 -14.30 -0.71
N SER A 24 -2.98 -13.35 0.00
CA SER A 24 -2.56 -11.96 -0.03
C SER A 24 -1.14 -11.76 0.53
N LYS A 25 -0.78 -12.50 1.59
CA LYS A 25 0.58 -12.48 2.15
C LYS A 25 1.60 -12.94 1.11
N LEU A 26 1.32 -14.03 0.41
CA LEU A 26 2.21 -14.53 -0.63
C LEU A 26 2.31 -13.54 -1.79
N ALA A 27 1.18 -13.03 -2.27
CA ALA A 27 1.14 -12.07 -3.38
C ALA A 27 1.92 -10.80 -3.06
N PHE A 28 1.74 -10.24 -1.88
CA PHE A 28 2.49 -9.07 -1.44
C PHE A 28 3.99 -9.36 -1.35
N SER A 29 4.35 -10.52 -0.80
CA SER A 29 5.75 -10.91 -0.63
C SER A 29 6.47 -11.02 -1.98
N ILE A 30 5.81 -11.56 -2.98
CA ILE A 30 6.36 -11.64 -4.34
C ILE A 30 6.53 -10.24 -4.92
N THR A 31 5.49 -9.41 -4.83
CA THR A 31 5.50 -8.05 -5.37
C THR A 31 6.58 -7.18 -4.72
N ALA A 32 6.75 -7.31 -3.40
CA ALA A 32 7.71 -6.52 -2.65
C ALA A 32 9.17 -6.85 -2.99
N ILE A 33 9.44 -8.06 -3.45
CA ILE A 33 10.80 -8.52 -3.76
C ILE A 33 11.15 -8.31 -5.23
N LEU A 34 10.14 -8.21 -6.11
CA LEU A 34 10.39 -7.93 -7.52
C LEU A 34 10.99 -6.54 -7.71
N GLU A 35 12.06 -6.46 -8.49
CA GLU A 35 12.70 -5.20 -8.83
C GLU A 35 12.01 -4.61 -10.06
N THR A 36 11.03 -3.74 -9.82
CA THR A 36 10.31 -3.04 -10.88
C THR A 36 10.56 -1.54 -10.77
N ASP A 37 10.59 -0.84 -11.90
CA ASP A 37 10.76 0.61 -11.94
C ASP A 37 9.53 1.33 -11.39
N ILE A 38 8.35 0.79 -11.65
CA ILE A 38 7.07 1.33 -11.22
C ILE A 38 6.32 0.25 -10.43
N MET A 39 5.80 0.64 -9.26
CA MET A 39 4.98 -0.24 -8.41
C MET A 39 3.64 0.42 -8.15
N LEU A 40 2.56 -0.31 -8.42
CA LEU A 40 1.20 0.15 -8.17
C LEU A 40 0.63 -0.61 -6.99
N ILE A 41 0.11 0.11 -5.99
CA ILE A 41 -0.42 -0.47 -4.76
C ILE A 41 -1.84 0.02 -4.54
N ASP A 42 -2.78 -0.90 -4.39
CA ASP A 42 -4.18 -0.60 -4.13
C ASP A 42 -4.57 -1.16 -2.76
N GLU A 43 -4.50 -0.32 -1.74
CA GLU A 43 -4.93 -0.63 -0.37
C GLU A 43 -4.34 -1.89 0.25
N VAL A 44 -3.19 -2.35 -0.21
CA VAL A 44 -2.57 -3.63 0.19
C VAL A 44 -2.03 -3.60 1.63
N LEU A 45 -1.99 -2.43 2.27
CA LEU A 45 -1.39 -2.24 3.60
C LEU A 45 -2.19 -2.86 4.74
N SER A 46 -3.41 -3.30 4.47
CA SER A 46 -4.30 -3.92 5.47
C SER A 46 -4.35 -5.44 5.40
N VAL A 47 -3.42 -6.07 4.67
CA VAL A 47 -3.38 -7.51 4.43
C VAL A 47 -2.75 -8.26 5.59
N GLY A 48 -3.34 -9.41 5.96
CA GLY A 48 -2.77 -10.32 6.93
C GLY A 48 -3.08 -9.94 8.39
N ASP A 49 -2.44 -10.64 9.31
CA ASP A 49 -2.55 -10.36 10.73
C ASP A 49 -1.71 -9.13 11.13
N ARG A 50 -1.79 -8.76 12.40
CA ARG A 50 -1.09 -7.58 12.92
C ARG A 50 0.42 -7.63 12.70
N ARG A 51 1.01 -8.80 12.87
CA ARG A 51 2.45 -8.99 12.69
C ARG A 51 2.85 -8.77 11.22
N PHE A 52 2.07 -9.34 10.30
CA PHE A 52 2.33 -9.19 8.87
C PHE A 52 2.06 -7.75 8.40
N LYS A 53 1.05 -7.09 8.95
CA LYS A 53 0.78 -5.68 8.64
C LYS A 53 1.96 -4.79 8.97
N LYS A 54 2.57 -4.97 10.14
CA LYS A 54 3.76 -4.22 10.55
C LYS A 54 4.93 -4.47 9.61
N LYS A 55 5.15 -5.72 9.26
CA LYS A 55 6.22 -6.16 8.39
C LYS A 55 6.05 -5.61 6.97
N SER A 56 4.83 -5.64 6.45
CA SER A 56 4.48 -5.11 5.14
C SER A 56 4.64 -3.59 5.09
N TYR A 57 4.22 -2.90 6.12
CA TYR A 57 4.32 -1.46 6.21
C TYR A 57 5.78 -1.00 6.21
N LYS A 58 6.61 -1.68 7.00
CA LYS A 58 8.05 -1.40 7.04
C LYS A 58 8.70 -1.64 5.69
N LYS A 59 8.36 -2.74 5.03
CA LYS A 59 8.87 -3.05 3.69
C LYS A 59 8.44 -2.00 2.68
N MET A 60 7.22 -1.52 2.79
CA MET A 60 6.67 -0.47 1.93
C MET A 60 7.45 0.83 2.08
N LYS A 61 7.78 1.23 3.31
CA LYS A 61 8.61 2.40 3.56
C LYS A 61 9.98 2.27 2.91
N ASP A 62 10.60 1.10 3.00
CA ASP A 62 11.89 0.84 2.38
C ASP A 62 11.83 0.97 0.86
N LEU A 63 10.76 0.45 0.24
CA LEU A 63 10.55 0.53 -1.20
C LEU A 63 10.34 1.97 -1.67
N ILE A 64 9.59 2.75 -0.92
CA ILE A 64 9.31 4.16 -1.24
C ILE A 64 10.58 5.01 -1.12
N SER A 65 11.47 4.64 -0.21
CA SER A 65 12.74 5.34 -0.01
C SER A 65 13.76 5.09 -1.13
N ASP A 66 13.50 4.13 -2.01
CA ASP A 66 14.39 3.82 -3.12
C ASP A 66 14.17 4.83 -4.26
N ASP A 67 15.17 5.71 -4.49
CA ASP A 67 15.13 6.76 -5.51
C ASP A 67 14.99 6.23 -6.94
N LYS A 68 15.28 4.95 -7.15
CA LYS A 68 15.21 4.32 -8.48
C LYS A 68 13.82 3.79 -8.81
N ARG A 69 12.88 3.91 -7.90
CA ARG A 69 11.55 3.31 -8.05
C ARG A 69 10.46 4.36 -7.87
N THR A 70 9.46 4.29 -8.72
CA THR A 70 8.25 5.09 -8.60
C THR A 70 7.15 4.24 -8.00
N VAL A 71 6.57 4.69 -6.89
CA VAL A 71 5.48 3.98 -6.20
C VAL A 71 4.23 4.83 -6.25
N VAL A 72 3.14 4.25 -6.74
CA VAL A 72 1.81 4.87 -6.77
C VAL A 72 0.90 4.09 -5.84
N ILE A 73 0.31 4.78 -4.87
CA ILE A 73 -0.55 4.19 -3.85
C ILE A 73 -1.96 4.77 -3.98
N VAL A 74 -2.96 3.89 -4.01
CA VAL A 74 -4.37 4.28 -3.91
C VAL A 74 -4.86 3.85 -2.53
N SER A 75 -5.34 4.80 -1.73
CA SER A 75 -5.76 4.51 -0.35
C SER A 75 -6.77 5.55 0.14
N HIS A 76 -7.60 5.13 1.09
CA HIS A 76 -8.48 6.01 1.86
C HIS A 76 -7.89 6.37 3.23
N SER A 77 -6.75 5.79 3.59
CA SER A 77 -6.11 6.05 4.88
C SER A 77 -5.27 7.32 4.83
N ILE A 78 -5.84 8.41 5.31
CA ILE A 78 -5.14 9.71 5.36
C ILE A 78 -3.82 9.63 6.14
N PRO A 79 -3.76 9.03 7.35
CA PRO A 79 -2.50 8.92 8.07
C PRO A 79 -1.40 8.19 7.29
N SER A 80 -1.75 7.10 6.60
CA SER A 80 -0.79 6.35 5.79
C SER A 80 -0.29 7.18 4.61
N LEU A 81 -1.18 7.92 3.94
CA LEU A 81 -0.79 8.79 2.83
C LEU A 81 0.15 9.91 3.28
N ARG A 82 -0.10 10.51 4.45
CA ARG A 82 0.77 11.56 5.00
C ARG A 82 2.16 11.02 5.29
N GLU A 83 2.25 9.81 5.80
CA GLU A 83 3.53 9.20 6.16
C GLU A 83 4.30 8.69 4.95
N LEU A 84 3.62 8.08 3.98
CA LEU A 84 4.25 7.38 2.87
C LEU A 84 4.45 8.21 1.62
N CYS A 85 3.58 9.19 1.36
CA CYS A 85 3.56 9.92 0.11
C CYS A 85 4.17 11.30 0.22
N GLN A 86 4.90 11.70 -0.80
CA GLN A 86 5.44 13.06 -0.96
C GLN A 86 4.46 13.94 -1.72
N LYS A 87 3.81 13.36 -2.72
CA LYS A 87 2.78 14.02 -3.53
C LYS A 87 1.48 13.23 -3.48
N VAL A 88 0.38 13.95 -3.50
CA VAL A 88 -0.97 13.35 -3.52
C VAL A 88 -1.76 13.95 -4.67
N LEU A 89 -2.49 13.10 -5.36
CA LEU A 89 -3.47 13.46 -6.37
C LEU A 89 -4.86 13.21 -5.79
N TRP A 90 -5.68 14.26 -5.76
CA TRP A 90 -7.06 14.18 -5.30
C TRP A 90 -7.98 14.12 -6.52
N ILE A 91 -8.75 13.04 -6.61
CA ILE A 91 -9.72 12.80 -7.68
C ILE A 91 -11.12 12.76 -7.07
N ASN A 92 -12.06 13.45 -7.69
CA ASN A 92 -13.48 13.44 -7.31
C ASN A 92 -14.33 13.38 -8.57
N ASP A 93 -15.29 12.46 -8.61
CA ASP A 93 -16.19 12.25 -9.74
C ASP A 93 -15.45 12.12 -11.08
N GLY A 94 -14.31 11.43 -11.08
CA GLY A 94 -13.50 11.19 -12.27
C GLY A 94 -12.66 12.37 -12.72
N GLU A 95 -12.66 13.47 -11.96
CA GLU A 95 -11.89 14.66 -12.30
C GLU A 95 -10.77 14.90 -11.29
N MET A 96 -9.64 15.40 -11.79
CA MET A 96 -8.55 15.83 -10.92
C MET A 96 -8.91 17.16 -10.27
N ILE A 97 -9.00 17.17 -8.96
CA ILE A 97 -9.32 18.39 -8.19
C ILE A 97 -8.04 19.13 -7.84
N MET A 98 -7.02 18.39 -7.37
CA MET A 98 -5.77 18.98 -6.94
C MET A 98 -4.64 17.96 -6.99
N ILE A 99 -3.44 18.43 -7.29
CA ILE A 99 -2.22 17.64 -7.17
C ILE A 99 -1.15 18.53 -6.53
N GLY A 100 -0.37 17.97 -5.62
CA GLY A 100 0.70 18.72 -4.96
C GLY A 100 1.30 18.01 -3.77
N GLU A 101 1.93 18.79 -2.90
CA GLU A 101 2.52 18.27 -1.67
C GLU A 101 1.47 17.59 -0.81
N ALA A 102 1.84 16.44 -0.21
CA ALA A 102 0.88 15.56 0.44
C ALA A 102 0.07 16.25 1.54
N ASN A 103 0.72 16.92 2.49
CA ASN A 103 0.01 17.57 3.60
C ASN A 103 -0.93 18.66 3.12
N GLU A 104 -0.50 19.44 2.14
CA GLU A 104 -1.30 20.52 1.58
C GLU A 104 -2.59 19.98 0.92
N VAL A 105 -2.46 18.96 0.08
CA VAL A 105 -3.61 18.36 -0.60
C VAL A 105 -4.51 17.64 0.38
N LEU A 106 -3.95 16.88 1.31
CA LEU A 106 -4.73 16.11 2.28
C LEU A 106 -5.48 17.01 3.27
N ASP A 107 -4.91 18.15 3.66
CA ASP A 107 -5.61 19.11 4.51
C ASP A 107 -6.87 19.65 3.81
N LYS A 108 -6.76 19.98 2.54
CA LYS A 108 -7.90 20.45 1.75
C LYS A 108 -8.91 19.35 1.48
N TYR A 109 -8.44 18.12 1.27
CA TYR A 109 -9.30 16.96 1.10
C TYR A 109 -10.11 16.68 2.36
N GLU A 110 -9.49 16.69 3.53
CA GLU A 110 -10.18 16.48 4.81
C GLU A 110 -11.23 17.57 5.05
N ALA A 111 -10.88 18.83 4.78
CA ALA A 111 -11.84 19.94 4.93
C ALA A 111 -13.05 19.77 4.01
N PHE A 112 -12.83 19.32 2.79
CA PHE A 112 -13.90 19.02 1.84
C PHE A 112 -14.81 17.89 2.33
N MET A 113 -14.23 16.80 2.81
CA MET A 113 -15.00 15.66 3.30
C MET A 113 -15.78 15.99 4.56
N ASP A 114 -15.20 16.77 5.46
CA ASP A 114 -15.88 17.21 6.70
C ASP A 114 -17.03 18.16 6.40
N ALA A 115 -16.92 18.97 5.37
CA ALA A 115 -17.95 19.92 4.98
C ALA A 115 -19.18 19.25 4.34
N GLU A 116 -19.05 18.03 3.83
CA GLU A 116 -20.16 17.27 3.23
C GLU A 116 -21.02 16.55 4.28
N ASP A 117 -20.57 16.49 5.51
CA ASP A 117 -21.35 15.94 6.63
C ASP A 117 -22.34 17.02 7.17
#